data_9b9ba6d67c34638371487143ac271ed6
#
_entry.id   9b9ba6d67c34638371487143ac271ed6
#
_cell.length_a   1.000
_cell.length_b   1.000
_cell.length_c   1.000
_cell.angle_alpha   90.00
_cell.angle_beta   90.00
_cell.angle_gamma   90.00
#
_symmetry.space_group_name_H-M   'P 1'
#
loop_
_entity.id
_entity.type
_entity.pdbx_description
1 polymer ?
#
loop_
_entity_poly.entity_id
_entity_poly.type
_entity_poly.pdbx_seq_one_letter_code
_entity_poly.pdbx_strand_id
1 'polypeptide(L)'
;KDIGFLPGTLEEKMKPWLQPYHDALEVLIPSKPQKDPQFASKKVSKKKHKKHDDHFSAQMNAPQPSHVTQHGGNHGPAVKPYERLLKSGLVEIEALAFIRGRSIARRFFILDEAQQLTPHEVKTVITRISEGSKIVLIGDPAQIDNPYVDRRSNGLVYCHNRMKGQSIAAHVKLTKGERSKLAELAADLL
;
A
#
# COMPACT_ATOMS: atom_id res chain seq x y z
N LYS A 1 -16.14 10.43 -13.57
CA LYS A 1 -15.23 11.57 -13.89
C LYS A 1 -14.26 11.09 -14.97
N ASP A 2 -14.22 11.80 -16.09
CA ASP A 2 -13.39 11.41 -17.24
C ASP A 2 -11.93 11.74 -16.97
N ILE A 3 -11.09 10.74 -16.80
CA ILE A 3 -9.64 10.87 -16.59
C ILE A 3 -8.98 11.51 -17.83
N GLY A 4 -9.63 11.48 -19.00
CA GLY A 4 -9.12 11.98 -20.28
C GLY A 4 -8.80 13.46 -20.34
N PHE A 5 -9.50 14.30 -19.59
CA PHE A 5 -9.35 15.76 -19.63
C PHE A 5 -8.25 16.34 -18.72
N LEU A 6 -7.64 15.53 -17.88
CA LEU A 6 -6.54 16.01 -17.04
C LEU A 6 -5.21 16.02 -17.82
N PRO A 7 -4.38 17.07 -17.68
CA PRO A 7 -3.03 17.06 -18.26
C PRO A 7 -2.14 16.02 -17.60
N GLY A 8 -1.13 15.52 -18.33
CA GLY A 8 -0.16 14.55 -17.82
C GLY A 8 -0.36 13.13 -18.34
N THR A 9 0.56 12.26 -17.98
CA THR A 9 0.53 10.84 -18.31
C THR A 9 -0.62 10.13 -17.57
N LEU A 10 -1.02 8.95 -18.05
CA LEU A 10 -2.03 8.14 -17.39
C LEU A 10 -1.66 7.83 -15.92
N GLU A 11 -0.39 7.53 -15.68
CA GLU A 11 0.15 7.22 -14.37
C GLU A 11 0.04 8.41 -13.40
N GLU A 12 0.37 9.62 -13.87
CA GLU A 12 0.21 10.86 -13.10
C GLU A 12 -1.26 11.15 -12.78
N LYS A 13 -2.14 10.93 -13.75
CA LYS A 13 -3.58 11.12 -13.58
C LYS A 13 -4.19 10.13 -12.57
N MET A 14 -3.66 8.91 -12.53
CA MET A 14 -4.12 7.86 -11.61
C MET A 14 -3.59 8.05 -10.19
N LYS A 15 -2.48 8.76 -9.99
CA LYS A 15 -1.79 8.90 -8.70
C LYS A 15 -2.70 9.27 -7.52
N PRO A 16 -3.62 10.25 -7.61
CA PRO A 16 -4.52 10.58 -6.50
C PRO A 16 -5.44 9.42 -6.11
N TRP A 17 -5.83 8.59 -7.08
CA TRP A 17 -6.70 7.44 -6.85
C TRP A 17 -5.95 6.23 -6.29
N LEU A 18 -4.65 6.15 -6.53
CA LEU A 18 -3.78 5.08 -6.03
C LEU A 18 -3.26 5.36 -4.63
N GLN A 19 -3.29 6.63 -4.18
CA GLN A 19 -2.73 7.03 -2.90
C GLN A 19 -3.30 6.22 -1.71
N PRO A 20 -4.62 6.00 -1.56
CA PRO A 20 -5.15 5.20 -0.46
C PRO A 20 -4.60 3.77 -0.41
N TYR A 21 -4.36 3.16 -1.57
CA TYR A 21 -3.78 1.81 -1.65
C TYR A 21 -2.30 1.82 -1.27
N HIS A 22 -1.55 2.87 -1.66
CA HIS A 22 -0.16 3.04 -1.24
C HIS A 22 -0.05 3.21 0.28
N ASP A 23 -0.91 4.03 0.88
CA ASP A 23 -0.95 4.26 2.32
C ASP A 23 -1.29 2.95 3.08
N ALA A 24 -2.26 2.19 2.59
CA ALA A 24 -2.61 0.88 3.16
C ALA A 24 -1.45 -0.13 3.05
N LEU A 25 -0.78 -0.19 1.90
CA LEU A 25 0.37 -1.06 1.69
C LEU A 25 1.56 -0.67 2.57
N GLU A 26 1.77 0.62 2.84
CA GLU A 26 2.82 1.10 3.74
C GLU A 26 2.58 0.66 5.19
N VAL A 27 1.33 0.65 5.64
CA VAL A 27 0.95 0.13 6.96
C VAL A 27 1.13 -1.38 7.04
N LEU A 28 0.72 -2.12 6.01
CA LEU A 28 0.80 -3.58 5.98
C LEU A 28 2.22 -4.11 5.81
N ILE A 29 3.07 -3.36 5.12
CA ILE A 29 4.44 -3.76 4.79
C ILE A 29 5.40 -2.65 5.25
N PRO A 30 5.57 -2.48 6.57
CA PRO A 30 6.40 -1.41 7.10
C PRO A 30 7.86 -1.61 6.70
N SER A 31 8.53 -0.51 6.41
CA SER A 31 9.97 -0.49 6.25
C SER A 31 10.61 -0.94 7.57
N LYS A 32 11.59 -1.86 7.52
CA LYS A 32 12.37 -2.18 8.72
C LYS A 32 12.94 -0.86 9.25
N PRO A 33 12.86 -0.59 10.58
CA PRO A 33 13.48 0.60 11.14
C PRO A 33 14.95 0.61 10.74
N GLN A 34 15.37 1.61 9.99
CA GLN A 34 16.79 1.86 9.78
C GLN A 34 17.35 2.11 11.19
N LYS A 35 18.30 1.26 11.62
CA LYS A 35 19.08 1.57 12.81
C LYS A 35 19.85 2.83 12.49
N ASP A 36 19.43 3.96 13.06
CA ASP A 36 20.16 5.20 12.96
C ASP A 36 21.60 4.95 13.46
N PRO A 37 22.62 5.22 12.62
CA PRO A 37 24.02 4.99 13.04
C PRO A 37 24.44 5.85 14.25
N GLN A 38 23.64 6.86 14.60
CA GLN A 38 23.95 7.80 15.68
C GLN A 38 23.67 7.30 17.09
N PHE A 39 22.95 6.17 17.26
CA PHE A 39 22.72 5.52 18.57
C PHE A 39 23.51 4.23 18.76
N ALA A 40 24.63 4.05 18.08
CA ALA A 40 25.60 3.03 18.47
C ALA A 40 26.19 3.46 19.81
N SER A 41 25.65 2.90 20.88
CA SER A 41 26.04 3.12 22.26
C SER A 41 27.56 3.17 22.39
N LYS A 42 28.08 4.30 22.89
CA LYS A 42 29.44 4.39 23.45
C LYS A 42 29.55 3.32 24.54
N LYS A 43 30.12 2.18 24.21
CA LYS A 43 30.60 1.22 25.23
C LYS A 43 31.65 1.95 26.03
N VAL A 44 31.30 2.34 27.25
CA VAL A 44 32.23 2.83 28.25
C VAL A 44 33.24 1.72 28.54
N SER A 45 34.39 1.77 27.91
CA SER A 45 35.52 0.93 28.27
C SER A 45 36.06 1.39 29.62
N LYS A 46 35.81 0.58 30.66
CA LYS A 46 36.49 0.72 31.96
C LYS A 46 37.99 0.54 31.72
N LYS A 47 38.75 1.65 31.65
CA LYS A 47 40.21 1.63 31.74
C LYS A 47 40.61 1.29 33.18
N LYS A 48 41.22 0.11 33.32
CA LYS A 48 42.02 -0.20 34.54
C LYS A 48 43.22 0.71 34.58
N HIS A 49 43.44 1.40 35.72
CA HIS A 49 44.65 2.09 36.06
C HIS A 49 45.80 1.09 36.13
N LYS A 50 46.89 1.34 35.41
CA LYS A 50 48.26 0.99 35.76
C LYS A 50 49.10 2.23 35.70
N LYS A 51 49.72 2.52 36.85
CA LYS A 51 50.82 3.49 37.04
C LYS A 51 52.07 2.99 36.32
N HIS A 52 52.83 3.82 35.69
CA HIS A 52 54.29 4.04 35.88
C HIS A 52 54.81 5.04 34.83
N ASP A 53 55.35 6.09 35.33
CA ASP A 53 56.64 6.77 35.20
C ASP A 53 57.17 7.22 33.83
N ASP A 54 57.33 8.52 33.76
CA ASP A 54 58.41 9.35 33.14
C ASP A 54 59.17 8.89 31.93
N HIS A 55 59.08 9.63 30.84
CA HIS A 55 60.25 10.32 30.27
C HIS A 55 59.84 11.41 29.24
N PHE A 56 60.41 12.55 29.43
CA PHE A 56 60.45 13.79 28.66
C PHE A 56 61.19 13.58 27.32
N SER A 57 60.56 13.93 26.17
CA SER A 57 61.30 14.38 24.99
C SER A 57 60.33 15.13 24.03
N ALA A 58 60.60 16.39 23.88
CA ALA A 58 59.99 17.28 22.92
C ALA A 58 60.50 16.96 21.49
N GLN A 59 59.58 16.82 20.52
CA GLN A 59 59.92 17.03 19.15
C GLN A 59 58.74 17.61 18.40
N MET A 60 58.95 18.84 17.92
CA MET A 60 58.05 19.54 17.00
C MET A 60 57.95 18.77 15.68
N ASN A 61 56.76 18.58 15.16
CA ASN A 61 56.56 18.36 13.72
C ASN A 61 55.23 18.98 13.28
N ALA A 62 55.28 19.63 12.14
CA ALA A 62 54.29 20.45 11.49
C ALA A 62 53.01 19.72 11.12
N PRO A 63 51.88 20.43 10.93
CA PRO A 63 50.61 19.80 10.54
C PRO A 63 50.64 19.40 9.07
N GLN A 64 50.37 18.13 8.80
CA GLN A 64 50.06 17.62 7.49
C GLN A 64 48.60 17.88 7.14
N PRO A 65 48.26 18.22 5.90
CA PRO A 65 46.88 18.44 5.47
C PRO A 65 46.08 17.11 5.49
N SER A 66 45.03 17.07 6.26
CA SER A 66 44.09 15.95 6.30
C SER A 66 43.45 15.76 4.92
N HIS A 67 43.66 14.61 4.31
CA HIS A 67 42.84 14.11 3.20
C HIS A 67 41.41 13.97 3.64
N VAL A 68 40.57 14.88 3.19
CA VAL A 68 39.09 14.74 3.26
C VAL A 68 38.71 13.68 2.25
N THR A 69 38.58 12.45 2.68
CA THR A 69 37.84 11.42 1.91
C THR A 69 36.37 11.77 1.99
N GLN A 70 35.89 12.46 0.96
CA GLN A 70 34.46 12.59 0.70
C GLN A 70 33.93 11.21 0.30
N HIS A 71 33.45 10.44 1.28
CA HIS A 71 32.51 9.36 1.02
C HIS A 71 31.11 9.99 0.91
N GLY A 72 30.85 10.62 -0.22
CA GLY A 72 29.51 10.94 -0.67
C GLY A 72 28.78 9.66 -1.01
N GLY A 73 28.24 8.97 -0.02
CA GLY A 73 27.25 7.94 -0.23
C GLY A 73 25.98 8.62 -0.75
N ASN A 74 25.79 8.59 -2.06
CA ASN A 74 24.58 9.02 -2.73
C ASN A 74 23.48 7.99 -2.39
N HIS A 75 22.92 8.06 -1.15
CA HIS A 75 21.74 7.31 -0.79
C HIS A 75 20.55 7.99 -1.47
N GLY A 76 20.24 7.58 -2.68
CA GLY A 76 18.95 7.86 -3.28
C GLY A 76 17.84 7.47 -2.31
N PRO A 77 16.64 8.07 -2.41
CA PRO A 77 15.54 7.80 -1.50
C PRO A 77 15.31 6.29 -1.41
N ALA A 78 15.32 5.76 -0.17
CA ALA A 78 15.18 4.33 0.07
C ALA A 78 13.85 3.86 -0.51
N VAL A 79 13.89 2.94 -1.46
CA VAL A 79 12.70 2.37 -2.12
C VAL A 79 11.85 1.67 -1.06
N LYS A 80 10.61 2.10 -0.89
CA LYS A 80 9.68 1.52 0.08
C LYS A 80 9.41 0.03 -0.25
N PRO A 81 9.27 -0.84 0.77
CA PRO A 81 9.10 -2.28 0.53
C PRO A 81 7.93 -2.62 -0.39
N TYR A 82 6.80 -1.93 -0.27
CA TYR A 82 5.63 -2.15 -1.12
C TYR A 82 5.88 -1.77 -2.58
N GLU A 83 6.74 -0.77 -2.87
CA GLU A 83 7.09 -0.40 -4.25
C GLU A 83 7.79 -1.55 -4.98
N ARG A 84 8.51 -2.41 -4.25
CA ARG A 84 9.12 -3.61 -4.85
C ARG A 84 8.07 -4.59 -5.33
N LEU A 85 6.95 -4.75 -4.58
CA LEU A 85 5.85 -5.62 -4.97
C LEU A 85 5.13 -5.10 -6.21
N LEU A 86 4.91 -3.79 -6.31
CA LEU A 86 4.33 -3.15 -7.49
C LEU A 86 5.28 -3.29 -8.70
N LYS A 87 6.57 -2.97 -8.53
CA LYS A 87 7.57 -3.08 -9.60
C LYS A 87 7.81 -4.50 -10.08
N SER A 88 7.65 -5.51 -9.21
CA SER A 88 7.78 -6.92 -9.58
C SER A 88 6.54 -7.49 -10.27
N GLY A 89 5.44 -6.73 -10.34
CA GLY A 89 4.16 -7.21 -10.87
C GLY A 89 3.46 -8.24 -9.97
N LEU A 90 3.93 -8.42 -8.72
CA LEU A 90 3.26 -9.29 -7.75
C LEU A 90 1.93 -8.67 -7.28
N VAL A 91 1.89 -7.35 -7.15
CA VAL A 91 0.69 -6.55 -6.91
C VAL A 91 0.51 -5.61 -8.08
N GLU A 92 -0.66 -5.64 -8.70
CA GLU A 92 -1.05 -4.73 -9.77
C GLU A 92 -2.31 -3.97 -9.32
N ILE A 93 -2.36 -2.66 -9.54
CA ILE A 93 -3.52 -1.82 -9.25
C ILE A 93 -3.98 -1.22 -10.57
N GLU A 94 -5.22 -1.50 -10.95
CA GLU A 94 -5.76 -1.10 -12.24
C GLU A 94 -7.12 -0.43 -12.10
N ALA A 95 -7.40 0.53 -12.95
CA ALA A 95 -8.74 1.09 -13.05
C ALA A 95 -9.67 0.13 -13.82
N LEU A 96 -10.93 0.06 -13.38
CA LEU A 96 -11.94 -0.81 -13.96
C LEU A 96 -12.12 -0.62 -15.48
N ALA A 97 -11.91 0.60 -15.97
CA ALA A 97 -12.01 0.92 -17.39
C ALA A 97 -11.07 0.09 -18.28
N PHE A 98 -9.91 -0.36 -17.74
CA PHE A 98 -8.90 -1.12 -18.49
C PHE A 98 -9.09 -2.63 -18.44
N ILE A 99 -10.09 -3.12 -17.73
CA ILE A 99 -10.39 -4.56 -17.63
C ILE A 99 -11.15 -5.06 -18.87
N ARG A 100 -11.79 -4.17 -19.61
CA ARG A 100 -12.55 -4.55 -20.81
C ARG A 100 -11.63 -5.18 -21.87
N GLY A 101 -12.05 -6.32 -22.45
CA GLY A 101 -11.28 -7.04 -23.46
C GLY A 101 -10.14 -7.93 -22.92
N ARG A 102 -9.89 -7.93 -21.61
CA ARG A 102 -8.86 -8.77 -20.98
C ARG A 102 -9.49 -10.07 -20.44
N SER A 103 -8.66 -11.11 -20.33
CA SER A 103 -8.94 -12.33 -19.59
C SER A 103 -8.00 -12.40 -18.38
N ILE A 104 -8.56 -12.57 -17.18
CA ILE A 104 -7.82 -12.54 -15.92
C ILE A 104 -7.61 -13.97 -15.44
N ALA A 105 -6.48 -14.56 -15.80
CA ALA A 105 -6.15 -15.93 -15.46
C ALA A 105 -5.11 -16.01 -14.33
N ARG A 106 -5.26 -16.99 -13.44
CA ARG A 106 -4.31 -17.28 -12.34
C ARG A 106 -3.99 -16.07 -11.46
N ARG A 107 -5.03 -15.29 -11.12
CA ARG A 107 -4.94 -14.10 -10.28
C ARG A 107 -5.86 -14.20 -9.08
N PHE A 108 -5.44 -13.57 -7.98
CA PHE A 108 -6.32 -13.20 -6.89
C PHE A 108 -6.76 -11.76 -7.15
N PHE A 109 -8.00 -11.59 -7.60
CA PHE A 109 -8.54 -10.31 -8.02
C PHE A 109 -9.42 -9.73 -6.90
N ILE A 110 -9.18 -8.50 -6.50
CA ILE A 110 -9.99 -7.77 -5.53
C ILE A 110 -10.69 -6.63 -6.26
N LEU A 111 -12.01 -6.59 -6.17
CA LEU A 111 -12.85 -5.51 -6.66
C LEU A 111 -13.35 -4.73 -5.45
N ASP A 112 -12.72 -3.60 -5.20
CA ASP A 112 -13.05 -2.73 -4.09
C ASP A 112 -14.19 -1.76 -4.46
N GLU A 113 -14.92 -1.26 -3.45
CA GLU A 113 -16.08 -0.36 -3.62
C GLU A 113 -17.13 -0.92 -4.60
N ALA A 114 -17.37 -2.22 -4.57
CA ALA A 114 -18.25 -2.89 -5.53
C ALA A 114 -19.71 -2.44 -5.45
N GLN A 115 -20.14 -1.79 -4.35
CA GLN A 115 -21.46 -1.18 -4.23
C GLN A 115 -21.62 0.07 -5.11
N GLN A 116 -20.52 0.69 -5.57
CA GLN A 116 -20.56 1.83 -6.48
C GLN A 116 -20.87 1.40 -7.93
N LEU A 117 -20.82 0.12 -8.23
CA LEU A 117 -20.97 -0.42 -9.56
C LEU A 117 -22.42 -0.84 -9.84
N THR A 118 -22.82 -0.69 -11.09
CA THR A 118 -24.06 -1.26 -11.58
C THR A 118 -23.97 -2.79 -11.72
N PRO A 119 -25.07 -3.52 -11.71
CA PRO A 119 -25.09 -4.96 -12.00
C PRO A 119 -24.39 -5.33 -13.31
N HIS A 120 -24.51 -4.48 -14.33
CA HIS A 120 -23.87 -4.69 -15.62
C HIS A 120 -22.34 -4.62 -15.53
N GLU A 121 -21.81 -3.66 -14.80
CA GLU A 121 -20.36 -3.50 -14.60
C GLU A 121 -19.78 -4.67 -13.83
N VAL A 122 -20.40 -5.07 -12.72
CA VAL A 122 -19.96 -6.25 -11.95
C VAL A 122 -20.02 -7.52 -12.80
N LYS A 123 -21.09 -7.73 -13.58
CA LYS A 123 -21.16 -8.83 -14.51
C LYS A 123 -20.01 -8.79 -15.52
N THR A 124 -19.70 -7.62 -16.07
CA THR A 124 -18.59 -7.43 -17.03
C THR A 124 -17.27 -7.87 -16.42
N VAL A 125 -16.99 -7.51 -15.15
CA VAL A 125 -15.75 -7.91 -14.46
C VAL A 125 -15.71 -9.41 -14.20
N ILE A 126 -16.77 -9.98 -13.62
CA ILE A 126 -16.80 -11.40 -13.24
C ILE A 126 -16.61 -12.29 -14.47
N THR A 127 -17.20 -11.92 -15.60
CA THR A 127 -17.06 -12.70 -16.84
C THR A 127 -15.66 -12.63 -17.47
N ARG A 128 -14.74 -11.81 -16.94
CA ARG A 128 -13.32 -11.77 -17.33
C ARG A 128 -12.44 -12.68 -16.48
N ILE A 129 -12.96 -13.14 -15.34
CA ILE A 129 -12.23 -14.05 -14.46
C ILE A 129 -12.11 -15.40 -15.16
N SER A 130 -10.89 -15.82 -15.38
CA SER A 130 -10.54 -17.05 -16.09
C SER A 130 -10.06 -18.13 -15.12
N GLU A 131 -9.76 -19.30 -15.66
CA GLU A 131 -9.36 -20.46 -14.89
C GLU A 131 -8.18 -20.19 -13.94
N GLY A 132 -8.24 -20.78 -12.75
CA GLY A 132 -7.23 -20.63 -11.71
C GLY A 132 -7.24 -19.28 -11.00
N SER A 133 -8.26 -18.42 -11.28
CA SER A 133 -8.41 -17.14 -10.58
C SER A 133 -9.51 -17.17 -9.53
N LYS A 134 -9.36 -16.31 -8.54
CA LYS A 134 -10.40 -15.98 -7.55
C LYS A 134 -10.74 -14.50 -7.63
N ILE A 135 -12.00 -14.16 -7.41
CA ILE A 135 -12.45 -12.78 -7.27
C ILE A 135 -13.08 -12.56 -5.90
N VAL A 136 -12.73 -11.45 -5.27
CA VAL A 136 -13.34 -10.96 -4.04
C VAL A 136 -13.97 -9.60 -4.34
N LEU A 137 -15.25 -9.45 -4.08
CA LEU A 137 -15.95 -8.18 -4.14
C LEU A 137 -16.03 -7.63 -2.71
N ILE A 138 -15.55 -6.41 -2.51
CA ILE A 138 -15.57 -5.72 -1.22
C ILE A 138 -16.43 -4.47 -1.37
N GLY A 139 -17.20 -4.14 -0.36
CA GLY A 139 -17.99 -2.92 -0.36
C GLY A 139 -19.00 -2.85 0.77
N ASP A 140 -19.56 -1.67 0.98
CA ASP A 140 -20.61 -1.38 1.94
C ASP A 140 -21.86 -0.85 1.23
N PRO A 141 -22.96 -1.62 1.20
CA PRO A 141 -24.21 -1.16 0.57
C PRO A 141 -24.84 0.07 1.21
N ALA A 142 -24.36 0.51 2.38
CA ALA A 142 -24.83 1.75 3.01
C ALA A 142 -24.07 2.99 2.50
N GLN A 143 -22.87 2.83 1.92
CA GLN A 143 -22.01 3.90 1.45
C GLN A 143 -22.03 3.98 -0.08
N ILE A 144 -23.09 4.57 -0.64
CA ILE A 144 -23.27 4.68 -2.10
C ILE A 144 -23.21 6.15 -2.52
N ASP A 145 -22.25 6.49 -3.37
CA ASP A 145 -22.09 7.82 -3.97
C ASP A 145 -22.59 7.87 -5.43
N ASN A 146 -22.72 6.70 -6.06
CA ASN A 146 -23.16 6.59 -7.45
C ASN A 146 -24.68 6.80 -7.56
N PRO A 147 -25.16 7.86 -8.25
CA PRO A 147 -26.59 8.18 -8.35
C PRO A 147 -27.39 7.15 -9.18
N TYR A 148 -26.74 6.25 -9.90
CA TYR A 148 -27.40 5.24 -10.75
C TYR A 148 -27.67 3.91 -10.05
N VAL A 149 -27.30 3.78 -8.79
CA VAL A 149 -27.52 2.57 -7.99
C VAL A 149 -28.01 2.92 -6.59
N ASP A 150 -28.65 1.97 -5.92
CA ASP A 150 -29.11 2.10 -4.55
C ASP A 150 -28.71 0.88 -3.69
N ARG A 151 -29.08 0.88 -2.40
CA ARG A 151 -28.73 -0.18 -1.45
C ARG A 151 -29.17 -1.58 -1.90
N ARG A 152 -30.16 -1.71 -2.76
CA ARG A 152 -30.72 -2.98 -3.22
C ARG A 152 -30.36 -3.32 -4.66
N SER A 153 -30.08 -2.31 -5.48
CA SER A 153 -29.88 -2.46 -6.93
C SER A 153 -28.41 -2.34 -7.36
N ASN A 154 -27.48 -2.14 -6.42
CA ASN A 154 -26.06 -2.06 -6.74
C ASN A 154 -25.48 -3.43 -7.12
N GLY A 155 -24.32 -3.40 -7.79
CA GLY A 155 -23.66 -4.58 -8.32
C GLY A 155 -23.23 -5.60 -7.27
N LEU A 156 -22.81 -5.15 -6.07
CA LEU A 156 -22.40 -6.04 -4.97
C LEU A 156 -23.60 -6.87 -4.48
N VAL A 157 -24.71 -6.20 -4.14
CA VAL A 157 -25.93 -6.86 -3.65
C VAL A 157 -26.56 -7.73 -4.73
N TYR A 158 -26.58 -7.25 -5.97
CA TYR A 158 -27.04 -8.04 -7.10
C TYR A 158 -26.23 -9.33 -7.26
N CYS A 159 -24.91 -9.23 -7.25
CA CYS A 159 -24.03 -10.38 -7.36
C CYS A 159 -24.24 -11.37 -6.21
N HIS A 160 -24.29 -10.88 -4.96
CA HIS A 160 -24.56 -11.70 -3.79
C HIS A 160 -25.86 -12.49 -3.96
N ASN A 161 -26.96 -11.82 -4.30
CA ASN A 161 -28.28 -12.46 -4.41
C ASN A 161 -28.32 -13.52 -5.52
N ARG A 162 -27.61 -13.32 -6.62
CA ARG A 162 -27.58 -14.27 -7.75
C ARG A 162 -26.62 -15.43 -7.52
N MET A 163 -25.53 -15.20 -6.79
CA MET A 163 -24.53 -16.24 -6.53
C MET A 163 -24.79 -17.02 -5.23
N LYS A 164 -25.71 -16.57 -4.42
CA LYS A 164 -26.08 -17.23 -3.17
C LYS A 164 -26.50 -18.68 -3.43
N GLY A 165 -25.91 -19.61 -2.69
CA GLY A 165 -26.17 -21.04 -2.84
C GLY A 165 -25.37 -21.76 -3.92
N GLN A 166 -24.56 -21.04 -4.71
CA GLN A 166 -23.64 -21.67 -5.64
C GLN A 166 -22.42 -22.21 -4.89
N SER A 167 -21.97 -23.43 -5.22
CA SER A 167 -20.82 -24.09 -4.56
C SER A 167 -19.48 -23.35 -4.71
N ILE A 168 -19.36 -22.50 -5.71
CA ILE A 168 -18.17 -21.70 -6.01
C ILE A 168 -18.21 -20.31 -5.37
N ALA A 169 -19.28 -19.96 -4.63
CA ALA A 169 -19.46 -18.63 -4.05
C ALA A 169 -19.59 -18.70 -2.52
N ALA A 170 -19.02 -17.73 -1.86
CA ALA A 170 -19.17 -17.52 -0.41
C ALA A 170 -19.47 -16.06 -0.12
N HIS A 171 -20.13 -15.79 1.00
CA HIS A 171 -20.42 -14.44 1.47
C HIS A 171 -20.07 -14.31 2.94
N VAL A 172 -19.36 -13.23 3.27
CA VAL A 172 -19.01 -12.85 4.65
C VAL A 172 -19.52 -11.44 4.89
N LYS A 173 -20.30 -11.26 5.96
CA LYS A 173 -20.72 -9.94 6.43
C LYS A 173 -19.90 -9.57 7.66
N LEU A 174 -19.15 -8.49 7.56
CA LEU A 174 -18.45 -7.89 8.69
C LEU A 174 -19.46 -7.01 9.44
N THR A 175 -19.62 -7.26 10.74
CA THR A 175 -20.63 -6.58 11.58
C THR A 175 -20.02 -5.55 12.52
N LYS A 176 -18.69 -5.54 12.66
CA LYS A 176 -17.95 -4.62 13.51
C LYS A 176 -16.98 -3.80 12.69
N GLY A 177 -17.05 -2.49 12.83
CA GLY A 177 -16.06 -1.58 12.29
C GLY A 177 -14.78 -1.55 13.15
N GLU A 178 -13.62 -1.48 12.52
CA GLU A 178 -12.32 -1.31 13.22
C GLU A 178 -11.78 0.12 12.99
N ARG A 179 -12.69 1.10 12.95
CA ARG A 179 -12.37 2.53 12.80
C ARG A 179 -12.43 3.26 14.16
N SER A 180 -12.32 4.58 14.14
CA SER A 180 -12.49 5.39 15.36
C SER A 180 -13.95 5.39 15.83
N LYS A 181 -14.17 5.65 17.13
CA LYS A 181 -15.50 5.80 17.71
C LYS A 181 -16.35 6.86 16.98
N LEU A 182 -15.71 7.94 16.51
CA LEU A 182 -16.38 8.98 15.73
C LEU A 182 -16.88 8.43 14.39
N ALA A 183 -16.06 7.64 13.70
CA ALA A 183 -16.43 7.07 12.41
C ALA A 183 -17.54 6.03 12.52
N GLU A 184 -17.57 5.23 13.59
CA GLU A 184 -18.66 4.30 13.89
C GLU A 184 -19.97 5.06 14.16
N LEU A 185 -19.91 6.07 15.03
CA LEU A 185 -21.07 6.90 15.35
C LEU A 185 -21.62 7.64 14.11
N ALA A 186 -20.75 8.15 13.26
CA ALA A 186 -21.16 8.84 12.04
C ALA A 186 -21.82 7.87 11.04
N ALA A 187 -21.34 6.64 10.93
CA ALA A 187 -21.94 5.62 10.07
C ALA A 187 -23.33 5.17 10.54
N ASP A 188 -23.61 5.28 11.83
CA ASP A 188 -24.90 4.90 12.43
C ASP A 188 -25.93 6.05 12.39
N LEU A 189 -25.47 7.31 12.43
CA LEU A 189 -26.34 8.48 12.57
C LEU A 189 -26.56 9.28 11.29
N LEU A 190 -25.68 9.19 10.30
CA LEU A 190 -25.72 9.95 9.06
C LEU A 190 -26.05 9.05 7.85
#